data_0d4e222a0617bab54d4b0fe4e7f92922
#
_entry.id   0d4e222a0617bab54d4b0fe4e7f92922
#
_cell.length_a   1.000
_cell.length_b   1.000
_cell.length_c   1.000
_cell.angle_alpha   90.00
_cell.angle_beta   90.00
_cell.angle_gamma   90.00
#
_symmetry.space_group_name_H-M   'P 1'
#
loop_
_entity.id
_entity.type
_entity.pdbx_description
1 polymer ?
#
loop_
_entity_poly.entity_id
_entity_poly.type
_entity_poly.pdbx_seq_one_letter_code
_entity_poly.pdbx_strand_id
1 'polypeptide(L)'
;LVAATNNGITISPDGGTTWNSTLTGRMRDVEFKPNNPSVIYAALDASSGASKIYRTTNGGIGWTILGGGLPTGGLDRILLGVTQDNPDVVYALIAKSDAGFYGFYKSVDAGDNWSTQFDCPDYNTGCNILGRKTDGTSEGGQSWYDMSLAISPNDENIIYAGGIALWESSDGGQSWNIEASSGSGSYAYMHVDQHALEYNPINDALYAGN
;
A
#
# COMPACT_ATOMS: atom_id res chain seq x y z
N LEU A 1 17.59 -10.21 -3.93
CA LEU A 1 17.06 -8.90 -3.62
C LEU A 1 16.14 -8.43 -4.76
N VAL A 2 15.14 -7.63 -4.43
CA VAL A 2 14.25 -6.98 -5.40
C VAL A 2 14.18 -5.49 -5.07
N ALA A 3 14.13 -4.65 -6.11
CA ALA A 3 13.99 -3.22 -5.95
C ALA A 3 12.95 -2.65 -6.94
N ALA A 4 11.99 -1.89 -6.41
CA ALA A 4 11.11 -1.03 -7.20
C ALA A 4 11.83 0.30 -7.50
N THR A 5 11.88 0.67 -8.77
CA THR A 5 12.63 1.84 -9.24
C THR A 5 11.82 2.68 -10.22
N ASN A 6 12.29 3.88 -10.53
CA ASN A 6 11.68 4.72 -11.57
C ASN A 6 11.73 4.10 -12.99
N ASN A 7 12.56 3.07 -13.20
CA ASN A 7 12.74 2.40 -14.49
C ASN A 7 12.10 1.01 -14.54
N GLY A 8 11.67 0.48 -13.40
CA GLY A 8 11.06 -0.85 -13.32
C GLY A 8 11.40 -1.62 -12.06
N ILE A 9 11.10 -2.92 -12.10
CA ILE A 9 11.57 -3.88 -11.11
C ILE A 9 12.91 -4.44 -11.56
N THR A 10 13.88 -4.39 -10.65
CA THR A 10 15.19 -5.03 -10.82
C THR A 10 15.40 -6.11 -9.75
N ILE A 11 16.00 -7.21 -10.15
CA ILE A 11 16.25 -8.36 -9.28
C ILE A 11 17.74 -8.68 -9.28
N SER A 12 18.28 -8.88 -8.08
CA SER A 12 19.64 -9.36 -7.87
C SER A 12 19.60 -10.80 -7.34
N PRO A 13 20.23 -11.76 -8.01
CA PRO A 13 20.35 -13.15 -7.54
C PRO A 13 21.55 -13.36 -6.60
N ASP A 14 22.45 -12.39 -6.48
CA ASP A 14 23.79 -12.53 -5.90
C ASP A 14 24.10 -11.50 -4.79
N GLY A 15 23.07 -11.11 -4.02
CA GLY A 15 23.24 -10.22 -2.87
C GLY A 15 23.51 -8.76 -3.23
N GLY A 16 23.11 -8.32 -4.45
CA GLY A 16 23.25 -6.94 -4.90
C GLY A 16 24.47 -6.69 -5.78
N THR A 17 25.24 -7.73 -6.12
CA THR A 17 26.43 -7.59 -6.98
C THR A 17 26.04 -7.33 -8.43
N THR A 18 25.02 -8.03 -8.93
CA THR A 18 24.43 -7.80 -10.25
C THR A 18 22.94 -7.57 -10.16
N TRP A 19 22.39 -6.78 -11.10
CA TRP A 19 20.97 -6.44 -11.15
C TRP A 19 20.42 -6.61 -12.57
N ASN A 20 19.30 -7.31 -12.67
CA ASN A 20 18.59 -7.55 -13.92
C ASN A 20 17.22 -6.89 -13.90
N SER A 21 16.92 -6.07 -14.91
CA SER A 21 15.58 -5.51 -15.09
C SER A 21 14.61 -6.58 -15.60
N THR A 22 13.47 -6.74 -14.95
CA THR A 22 12.48 -7.78 -15.28
C THR A 22 11.09 -7.24 -15.62
N LEU A 23 10.79 -6.02 -15.22
CA LEU A 23 9.55 -5.31 -15.51
C LEU A 23 9.86 -3.83 -15.72
N THR A 24 9.30 -3.19 -16.73
CA THR A 24 9.55 -1.76 -17.04
C THR A 24 8.41 -0.88 -16.57
N GLY A 25 8.73 0.38 -16.25
CA GLY A 25 7.79 1.40 -15.79
C GLY A 25 8.19 1.94 -14.42
N ARG A 26 7.58 3.04 -13.99
CA ARG A 26 7.88 3.64 -12.68
C ARG A 26 7.17 2.84 -11.59
N MET A 27 7.92 2.00 -10.90
CA MET A 27 7.41 1.20 -9.79
C MET A 27 7.57 1.93 -8.46
N ARG A 28 6.52 1.89 -7.64
CA ARG A 28 6.47 2.58 -6.35
C ARG A 28 6.49 1.64 -5.18
N ASP A 29 6.15 0.39 -5.43
CA ASP A 29 6.05 -0.59 -4.37
C ASP A 29 6.34 -2.00 -4.87
N VAL A 30 6.87 -2.85 -3.97
CA VAL A 30 7.15 -4.26 -4.24
C VAL A 30 7.06 -5.07 -2.97
N GLU A 31 6.24 -6.13 -3.00
CA GLU A 31 6.00 -7.01 -1.86
C GLU A 31 6.24 -8.48 -2.23
N PHE A 32 6.89 -9.21 -1.32
CA PHE A 32 6.98 -10.65 -1.42
C PHE A 32 5.77 -11.32 -0.77
N LYS A 33 5.18 -12.30 -1.45
CA LYS A 33 4.21 -13.17 -0.80
C LYS A 33 4.87 -13.87 0.39
N PRO A 34 4.34 -13.76 1.61
CA PRO A 34 4.85 -14.48 2.76
C PRO A 34 4.97 -15.99 2.48
N ASN A 35 6.04 -16.61 2.95
CA ASN A 35 6.35 -18.03 2.80
C ASN A 35 6.55 -18.52 1.35
N ASN A 36 6.49 -17.63 0.34
CA ASN A 36 6.75 -18.00 -1.06
C ASN A 36 7.47 -16.88 -1.83
N PRO A 37 8.81 -16.82 -1.79
CA PRO A 37 9.59 -15.75 -2.42
C PRO A 37 9.59 -15.80 -3.96
N SER A 38 9.02 -16.84 -4.58
CA SER A 38 8.83 -16.87 -6.03
C SER A 38 7.62 -16.03 -6.47
N VAL A 39 6.72 -15.70 -5.55
CA VAL A 39 5.58 -14.81 -5.81
C VAL A 39 5.90 -13.42 -5.30
N ILE A 40 5.85 -12.46 -6.22
CA ILE A 40 6.16 -11.05 -5.92
C ILE A 40 5.07 -10.20 -6.55
N TYR A 41 4.61 -9.21 -5.82
CA TYR A 41 3.67 -8.17 -6.28
C TYR A 41 4.43 -6.87 -6.53
N ALA A 42 4.01 -6.09 -7.51
CA ALA A 42 4.60 -4.79 -7.80
C ALA A 42 3.54 -3.78 -8.22
N ALA A 43 3.64 -2.54 -7.76
CA ALA A 43 2.71 -1.47 -8.09
C ALA A 43 3.35 -0.43 -9.02
N LEU A 44 2.72 -0.23 -10.19
CA LEU A 44 3.07 0.77 -11.19
C LEU A 44 2.37 2.10 -10.88
N ASP A 45 3.11 3.19 -10.94
CA ASP A 45 2.64 4.57 -10.76
C ASP A 45 1.98 5.11 -12.06
N ALA A 46 0.98 5.98 -11.89
CA ALA A 46 0.22 6.60 -12.98
C ALA A 46 1.06 7.43 -13.95
N SER A 47 2.22 7.94 -13.54
CA SER A 47 3.12 8.68 -14.43
C SER A 47 3.62 7.85 -15.61
N SER A 48 3.49 6.52 -15.56
CA SER A 48 3.79 5.59 -16.64
C SER A 48 2.55 5.15 -17.44
N GLY A 49 1.43 5.84 -17.26
CA GLY A 49 0.12 5.50 -17.85
C GLY A 49 -0.93 5.29 -16.77
N ALA A 50 -1.76 4.25 -16.87
CA ALA A 50 -2.68 3.88 -15.80
C ALA A 50 -1.93 3.08 -14.73
N SER A 51 -2.15 3.42 -13.44
CA SER A 51 -1.62 2.63 -12.31
C SER A 51 -2.11 1.18 -12.38
N LYS A 52 -1.23 0.24 -12.09
CA LYS A 52 -1.49 -1.21 -12.21
C LYS A 52 -0.78 -1.97 -11.11
N ILE A 53 -1.34 -3.11 -10.77
CA ILE A 53 -0.68 -4.10 -9.93
C ILE A 53 -0.24 -5.26 -10.81
N TYR A 54 0.99 -5.72 -10.62
CA TYR A 54 1.57 -6.87 -11.29
C TYR A 54 1.87 -7.97 -10.29
N ARG A 55 1.81 -9.21 -10.74
CA ARG A 55 2.28 -10.38 -9.99
C ARG A 55 3.20 -11.22 -10.86
N THR A 56 4.28 -11.71 -10.27
CA THR A 56 5.05 -12.84 -10.78
C THR A 56 4.83 -14.06 -9.89
N THR A 57 4.91 -15.26 -10.46
CA THR A 57 4.89 -16.54 -9.71
C THR A 57 6.15 -17.37 -9.94
N ASN A 58 7.14 -16.79 -10.60
CA ASN A 58 8.37 -17.46 -11.02
C ASN A 58 9.64 -16.63 -10.73
N GLY A 59 9.61 -15.85 -9.63
CA GLY A 59 10.76 -15.07 -9.19
C GLY A 59 11.11 -13.89 -10.10
N GLY A 60 10.13 -13.36 -10.84
CA GLY A 60 10.31 -12.18 -11.70
C GLY A 60 10.69 -12.50 -13.15
N ILE A 61 10.68 -13.77 -13.57
CA ILE A 61 10.95 -14.12 -14.99
C ILE A 61 9.81 -13.64 -15.89
N GLY A 62 8.56 -13.67 -15.38
CA GLY A 62 7.39 -13.19 -16.10
C GLY A 62 6.40 -12.51 -15.15
N TRP A 63 5.68 -11.51 -15.67
CA TRP A 63 4.75 -10.71 -14.88
C TRP A 63 3.36 -10.69 -15.51
N THR A 64 2.32 -10.80 -14.70
CA THR A 64 0.92 -10.73 -15.09
C THR A 64 0.28 -9.50 -14.45
N ILE A 65 -0.52 -8.75 -15.21
CA ILE A 65 -1.32 -7.65 -14.68
C ILE A 65 -2.50 -8.25 -13.92
N LEU A 66 -2.69 -7.79 -12.70
CA LEU A 66 -3.87 -8.11 -11.87
C LEU A 66 -4.99 -7.12 -12.19
N GLY A 67 -6.22 -7.59 -12.17
CA GLY A 67 -7.39 -6.76 -12.50
C GLY A 67 -8.59 -7.05 -11.63
N GLY A 68 -9.22 -8.17 -11.80
CA GLY A 68 -10.26 -8.83 -10.99
C GLY A 68 -11.07 -8.00 -9.96
N GLY A 69 -11.57 -6.80 -10.33
CA GLY A 69 -12.30 -5.91 -9.41
C GLY A 69 -11.54 -4.65 -8.99
N LEU A 70 -10.28 -4.47 -9.42
CA LEU A 70 -9.55 -3.21 -9.22
C LEU A 70 -10.07 -2.11 -10.14
N PRO A 71 -10.01 -0.84 -9.72
CA PRO A 71 -10.38 0.30 -10.54
C PRO A 71 -9.38 0.48 -11.71
N THR A 72 -9.87 1.05 -12.82
CA THR A 72 -9.09 1.16 -14.07
C THR A 72 -8.70 2.59 -14.44
N GLY A 73 -9.11 3.61 -13.66
CA GLY A 73 -8.83 5.01 -14.00
C GLY A 73 -8.90 5.95 -12.80
N GLY A 74 -8.33 7.14 -12.96
CA GLY A 74 -8.32 8.18 -11.93
C GLY A 74 -7.37 7.91 -10.77
N LEU A 75 -6.44 6.95 -10.93
CA LEU A 75 -5.51 6.51 -9.91
C LEU A 75 -4.16 7.20 -10.07
N ASP A 76 -3.46 7.38 -8.95
CA ASP A 76 -2.09 7.89 -8.92
C ASP A 76 -1.14 6.82 -8.35
N ARG A 77 -1.01 6.74 -7.04
CA ARG A 77 -0.11 5.82 -6.34
C ARG A 77 -0.88 4.65 -5.74
N ILE A 78 -0.26 3.47 -5.77
CA ILE A 78 -0.75 2.26 -5.11
C ILE A 78 0.35 1.75 -4.18
N LEU A 79 0.00 1.44 -2.93
CA LEU A 79 0.80 0.62 -2.03
C LEU A 79 0.12 -0.73 -1.81
N LEU A 80 0.95 -1.74 -1.65
CA LEU A 80 0.56 -3.11 -1.41
C LEU A 80 0.84 -3.50 0.03
N GLY A 81 0.01 -4.35 0.60
CA GLY A 81 0.24 -4.92 1.91
C GLY A 81 0.01 -6.41 1.90
N VAL A 82 0.90 -7.14 2.54
CA VAL A 82 0.83 -8.59 2.72
C VAL A 82 0.99 -8.93 4.19
N THR A 83 0.54 -10.10 4.61
CA THR A 83 0.64 -10.53 6.00
C THR A 83 1.03 -11.99 6.13
N GLN A 84 1.75 -12.34 7.19
CA GLN A 84 2.11 -13.73 7.50
C GLN A 84 0.93 -14.53 8.06
N ASP A 85 -0.04 -13.86 8.68
CA ASP A 85 -1.26 -14.47 9.20
C ASP A 85 -2.02 -15.23 8.12
N ASN A 86 -2.17 -14.62 6.94
CA ASN A 86 -2.79 -15.25 5.77
C ASN A 86 -2.03 -14.88 4.49
N PRO A 87 -1.09 -15.71 4.02
CA PRO A 87 -0.26 -15.40 2.85
C PRO A 87 -1.01 -15.20 1.54
N ASP A 88 -2.27 -15.65 1.42
CA ASP A 88 -3.09 -15.43 0.22
C ASP A 88 -3.82 -14.09 0.23
N VAL A 89 -3.82 -13.38 1.37
CA VAL A 89 -4.37 -12.03 1.46
C VAL A 89 -3.36 -11.01 0.95
N VAL A 90 -3.86 -10.12 0.10
CA VAL A 90 -3.14 -8.94 -0.41
C VAL A 90 -4.05 -7.73 -0.31
N TYR A 91 -3.53 -6.65 0.21
CA TYR A 91 -4.23 -5.37 0.27
C TYR A 91 -3.64 -4.37 -0.72
N ALA A 92 -4.47 -3.43 -1.19
CA ALA A 92 -4.06 -2.30 -2.01
C ALA A 92 -4.66 -0.99 -1.46
N LEU A 93 -3.79 -0.10 -1.00
CA LEU A 93 -4.10 1.27 -0.65
C LEU A 93 -3.90 2.13 -1.89
N ILE A 94 -4.97 2.78 -2.38
CA ILE A 94 -4.97 3.47 -3.67
C ILE A 94 -5.27 4.95 -3.47
N ALA A 95 -4.44 5.80 -4.08
CA ALA A 95 -4.62 7.24 -4.13
C ALA A 95 -5.22 7.71 -5.47
N LYS A 96 -5.97 8.82 -5.43
CA LYS A 96 -6.49 9.55 -6.60
C LYS A 96 -5.40 10.42 -7.24
N SER A 97 -5.70 10.92 -8.45
CA SER A 97 -4.86 11.87 -9.17
C SER A 97 -4.70 13.24 -8.49
N ASP A 98 -5.53 13.58 -7.51
CA ASP A 98 -5.41 14.76 -6.65
C ASP A 98 -4.62 14.47 -5.36
N ALA A 99 -3.97 13.30 -5.30
CA ALA A 99 -3.20 12.78 -4.18
C ALA A 99 -3.99 12.46 -2.91
N GLY A 100 -5.33 12.49 -2.95
CA GLY A 100 -6.20 12.04 -1.88
C GLY A 100 -6.49 10.54 -1.96
N PHE A 101 -7.22 10.03 -0.98
CA PHE A 101 -7.61 8.63 -0.91
C PHE A 101 -8.65 8.26 -1.96
N TYR A 102 -8.40 7.21 -2.72
CA TYR A 102 -9.35 6.62 -3.66
C TYR A 102 -10.13 5.49 -3.01
N GLY A 103 -9.42 4.49 -2.47
CA GLY A 103 -10.03 3.32 -1.89
C GLY A 103 -9.02 2.33 -1.34
N PHE A 104 -9.54 1.40 -0.53
CA PHE A 104 -8.82 0.28 0.04
C PHE A 104 -9.45 -1.03 -0.45
N TYR A 105 -8.63 -1.91 -0.99
CA TYR A 105 -9.04 -3.14 -1.65
C TYR A 105 -8.38 -4.34 -1.00
N LYS A 106 -9.10 -5.48 -0.95
CA LYS A 106 -8.60 -6.76 -0.43
C LYS A 106 -8.78 -7.84 -1.48
N SER A 107 -7.76 -8.64 -1.66
CA SER A 107 -7.80 -9.95 -2.29
C SER A 107 -7.59 -11.04 -1.25
N VAL A 108 -8.29 -12.17 -1.39
CA VAL A 108 -8.13 -13.37 -0.54
C VAL A 108 -7.62 -14.58 -1.35
N ASP A 109 -7.25 -14.35 -2.60
CA ASP A 109 -6.80 -15.35 -3.56
C ASP A 109 -5.51 -14.97 -4.28
N ALA A 110 -4.57 -14.38 -3.52
CA ALA A 110 -3.26 -13.96 -3.99
C ALA A 110 -3.30 -12.93 -5.14
N GLY A 111 -4.35 -12.10 -5.20
CA GLY A 111 -4.50 -11.01 -6.15
C GLY A 111 -5.31 -11.34 -7.41
N ASP A 112 -5.90 -12.54 -7.53
CA ASP A 112 -6.70 -12.89 -8.70
C ASP A 112 -8.02 -12.11 -8.75
N ASN A 113 -8.70 -11.96 -7.60
CA ASN A 113 -9.91 -11.18 -7.46
C ASN A 113 -9.79 -10.19 -6.28
N TRP A 114 -10.38 -9.00 -6.44
CA TRP A 114 -10.33 -7.93 -5.46
C TRP A 114 -11.73 -7.44 -5.10
N SER A 115 -11.92 -7.13 -3.83
CA SER A 115 -13.14 -6.51 -3.30
C SER A 115 -12.80 -5.18 -2.66
N THR A 116 -13.66 -4.17 -2.87
CA THR A 116 -13.57 -2.89 -2.18
C THR A 116 -13.91 -3.10 -0.71
N GLN A 117 -13.04 -2.67 0.18
CA GLN A 117 -13.29 -2.65 1.62
C GLN A 117 -13.80 -1.28 2.07
N PHE A 118 -13.16 -0.22 1.56
CA PHE A 118 -13.51 1.16 1.87
C PHE A 118 -13.19 2.03 0.65
N ASP A 119 -14.08 2.94 0.28
CA ASP A 119 -13.89 3.87 -0.83
C ASP A 119 -14.23 5.31 -0.43
N CYS A 120 -13.75 6.26 -1.21
CA CYS A 120 -13.92 7.68 -0.95
C CYS A 120 -14.45 8.42 -2.17
N PRO A 121 -15.73 8.26 -2.50
CA PRO A 121 -16.35 8.95 -3.63
C PRO A 121 -16.50 10.45 -3.39
N ASP A 122 -16.72 10.88 -2.14
CA ASP A 122 -16.92 12.27 -1.74
C ASP A 122 -16.22 12.54 -0.40
N TYR A 123 -15.21 13.39 -0.40
CA TYR A 123 -14.45 13.76 0.79
C TYR A 123 -15.30 14.38 1.92
N ASN A 124 -16.43 15.00 1.61
CA ASN A 124 -17.32 15.54 2.63
C ASN A 124 -17.90 14.47 3.57
N THR A 125 -17.79 13.19 3.22
CA THR A 125 -18.24 12.08 4.07
C THR A 125 -17.23 11.68 5.13
N GLY A 126 -16.04 12.30 5.17
CA GLY A 126 -14.99 11.96 6.15
C GLY A 126 -14.21 10.70 5.78
N CYS A 127 -14.09 10.37 4.50
CA CYS A 127 -13.46 9.14 4.03
C CYS A 127 -11.99 9.28 3.62
N ASN A 128 -11.45 10.52 3.53
CA ASN A 128 -10.10 10.75 3.03
C ASN A 128 -9.02 10.52 4.10
N ILE A 129 -8.61 9.28 4.30
CA ILE A 129 -7.55 8.92 5.27
C ILE A 129 -6.14 9.41 4.85
N LEU A 130 -5.95 9.83 3.59
CA LEU A 130 -4.70 10.44 3.09
C LEU A 130 -4.74 11.97 3.09
N GLY A 131 -5.84 12.55 3.58
CA GLY A 131 -6.05 13.98 3.63
C GLY A 131 -5.41 14.66 4.85
N ARG A 132 -5.47 15.99 4.87
CA ARG A 132 -4.84 16.83 5.92
C ARG A 132 -5.62 16.90 7.22
N LYS A 133 -6.93 16.68 7.18
CA LYS A 133 -7.78 16.75 8.35
C LYS A 133 -7.97 15.37 8.97
N THR A 134 -7.92 15.31 10.28
CA THR A 134 -8.12 14.11 11.07
C THR A 134 -9.58 13.60 11.10
N ASP A 135 -10.51 14.37 10.54
CA ASP A 135 -11.91 13.97 10.32
C ASP A 135 -12.16 13.40 8.91
N GLY A 136 -11.10 13.29 8.07
CA GLY A 136 -11.18 12.75 6.72
C GLY A 136 -11.91 13.63 5.70
N THR A 137 -12.24 14.89 6.02
CA THR A 137 -13.02 15.79 5.13
C THR A 137 -12.16 16.70 4.25
N SER A 138 -10.83 16.53 4.19
CA SER A 138 -9.98 17.32 3.30
C SER A 138 -10.16 16.91 1.85
N GLU A 139 -10.14 17.88 0.94
CA GLU A 139 -9.93 17.64 -0.48
C GLU A 139 -8.44 17.33 -0.75
N GLY A 140 -8.17 16.38 -1.66
CA GLY A 140 -6.83 15.99 -2.06
C GLY A 140 -5.97 15.47 -0.91
N GLY A 141 -4.67 15.45 -1.12
CA GLY A 141 -3.69 14.97 -0.15
C GLY A 141 -2.27 15.23 -0.64
N GLN A 142 -1.34 14.38 -0.19
CA GLN A 142 0.06 14.40 -0.66
C GLN A 142 0.64 12.99 -0.83
N SER A 143 -0.18 12.03 -1.25
CA SER A 143 0.20 10.63 -1.44
C SER A 143 1.37 10.41 -2.39
N TRP A 144 1.64 11.37 -3.27
CA TRP A 144 2.83 11.38 -4.12
C TRP A 144 4.13 11.49 -3.31
N TYR A 145 4.05 12.06 -2.11
CA TYR A 145 5.17 12.31 -1.21
C TYR A 145 5.20 11.33 -0.04
N ASP A 146 4.13 11.29 0.77
CA ASP A 146 3.99 10.49 1.95
C ASP A 146 2.85 9.47 1.79
N MET A 147 3.14 8.22 1.91
CA MET A 147 2.16 7.14 1.90
C MET A 147 2.84 5.88 2.38
N SER A 148 2.29 5.25 3.40
CA SER A 148 2.81 4.03 3.99
C SER A 148 1.69 3.09 4.40
N LEU A 149 1.96 1.79 4.42
CA LEU A 149 0.97 0.76 4.73
C LEU A 149 1.66 -0.37 5.49
N ALA A 150 1.05 -0.84 6.57
CA ALA A 150 1.50 -2.04 7.27
C ALA A 150 0.30 -2.90 7.66
N ILE A 151 0.40 -4.20 7.44
CA ILE A 151 -0.58 -5.20 7.87
C ILE A 151 0.02 -6.00 9.02
N SER A 152 -0.73 -6.22 10.09
CA SER A 152 -0.25 -7.00 11.23
C SER A 152 0.17 -8.41 10.78
N PRO A 153 1.32 -8.92 11.23
CA PRO A 153 1.76 -10.27 10.92
C PRO A 153 0.93 -11.36 11.61
N ASN A 154 0.13 -11.01 12.62
CA ASN A 154 -0.62 -11.93 13.48
C ASN A 154 -2.15 -11.82 13.33
N ASP A 155 -2.65 -10.81 12.64
CA ASP A 155 -4.08 -10.61 12.36
C ASP A 155 -4.24 -9.79 11.08
N GLU A 156 -4.71 -10.42 10.02
CA GLU A 156 -4.91 -9.77 8.72
C GLU A 156 -5.86 -8.56 8.79
N ASN A 157 -6.70 -8.46 9.82
CA ASN A 157 -7.67 -7.38 9.95
C ASN A 157 -7.11 -6.11 10.61
N ILE A 158 -5.94 -6.20 11.25
CA ILE A 158 -5.27 -5.04 11.87
C ILE A 158 -4.34 -4.40 10.85
N ILE A 159 -4.66 -3.17 10.44
CA ILE A 159 -4.02 -2.46 9.34
C ILE A 159 -3.72 -1.02 9.77
N TYR A 160 -2.51 -0.56 9.43
CA TYR A 160 -2.12 0.84 9.60
C TYR A 160 -1.84 1.49 8.25
N ALA A 161 -2.45 2.64 8.00
CA ALA A 161 -2.23 3.47 6.81
C ALA A 161 -1.72 4.84 7.23
N GLY A 162 -0.58 5.23 6.70
CA GLY A 162 0.06 6.51 6.95
C GLY A 162 0.08 7.38 5.70
N GLY A 163 -0.10 8.65 5.92
CA GLY A 163 0.06 9.77 5.02
C GLY A 163 0.44 10.97 5.87
N ILE A 164 -0.34 12.04 5.86
CA ILE A 164 -0.18 13.19 6.76
C ILE A 164 -0.45 12.79 8.23
N ALA A 165 -1.36 11.87 8.44
CA ALA A 165 -1.66 11.28 9.75
C ALA A 165 -1.58 9.75 9.67
N LEU A 166 -1.60 9.10 10.83
CA LEU A 166 -1.65 7.64 10.95
C LEU A 166 -3.08 7.21 11.28
N TRP A 167 -3.58 6.27 10.49
CA TRP A 167 -4.91 5.68 10.64
C TRP A 167 -4.79 4.18 10.90
N GLU A 168 -5.70 3.66 11.71
CA GLU A 168 -5.84 2.23 12.03
C GLU A 168 -7.20 1.70 11.57
N SER A 169 -7.19 0.49 11.04
CA SER A 169 -8.37 -0.37 10.88
C SER A 169 -8.18 -1.64 11.67
N SER A 170 -9.23 -2.12 12.33
CA SER A 170 -9.26 -3.41 13.03
C SER A 170 -10.30 -4.38 12.44
N ASP A 171 -10.82 -4.09 11.25
CA ASP A 171 -11.87 -4.85 10.58
C ASP A 171 -11.56 -5.19 9.11
N GLY A 172 -10.27 -5.27 8.78
CA GLY A 172 -9.82 -5.59 7.42
C GLY A 172 -9.95 -4.44 6.43
N GLY A 173 -9.95 -3.21 6.92
CA GLY A 173 -9.99 -2.00 6.11
C GLY A 173 -11.40 -1.49 5.81
N GLN A 174 -12.45 -1.99 6.50
CA GLN A 174 -13.83 -1.57 6.28
C GLN A 174 -14.17 -0.27 7.00
N SER A 175 -13.49 0.02 8.11
CA SER A 175 -13.56 1.30 8.82
C SER A 175 -12.18 1.75 9.31
N TRP A 176 -12.01 3.05 9.51
CA TRP A 176 -10.74 3.65 9.86
C TRP A 176 -10.89 4.66 10.99
N ASN A 177 -9.99 4.59 11.96
CA ASN A 177 -9.89 5.52 13.08
C ASN A 177 -8.53 6.21 13.06
N ILE A 178 -8.50 7.48 13.47
CA ILE A 178 -7.24 8.20 13.63
C ILE A 178 -6.48 7.63 14.84
N GLU A 179 -5.24 7.18 14.61
CA GLU A 179 -4.36 6.64 15.65
C GLU A 179 -3.40 7.72 16.17
N ALA A 180 -2.78 8.46 15.24
CA ALA A 180 -1.84 9.52 15.62
C ALA A 180 -1.80 10.66 14.58
N SER A 181 -1.54 11.89 15.05
CA SER A 181 -1.37 13.07 14.22
C SER A 181 -0.59 14.16 14.95
N SER A 182 -0.10 15.17 14.21
CA SER A 182 0.55 16.36 14.77
C SER A 182 -0.43 17.41 15.34
N GLY A 183 -1.74 17.23 15.10
CA GLY A 183 -2.78 18.12 15.61
C GLY A 183 -3.10 17.88 17.08
N SER A 184 -3.98 18.73 17.64
CA SER A 184 -4.56 18.54 18.96
C SER A 184 -5.82 17.68 18.85
N GLY A 185 -5.90 16.60 19.62
CA GLY A 185 -7.02 15.66 19.63
C GLY A 185 -6.90 14.65 20.75
N SER A 186 -7.76 13.64 20.75
CA SER A 186 -7.73 12.52 21.70
C SER A 186 -6.82 11.36 21.22
N TYR A 187 -6.02 11.58 20.19
CA TYR A 187 -5.10 10.60 19.59
C TYR A 187 -3.64 10.91 19.99
N ALA A 188 -2.74 9.97 19.75
CA ALA A 188 -1.32 10.14 20.04
C ALA A 188 -0.70 11.25 19.17
N TYR A 189 0.30 11.97 19.74
CA TYR A 189 1.08 12.91 18.94
C TYR A 189 2.09 12.14 18.07
N MET A 190 2.06 12.43 16.77
CA MET A 190 3.07 11.98 15.80
C MET A 190 3.29 13.10 14.79
N HIS A 191 4.55 13.33 14.38
CA HIS A 191 4.83 14.28 13.30
C HIS A 191 4.14 13.83 12.02
N VAL A 192 3.82 14.76 11.13
CA VAL A 192 3.21 14.48 9.82
C VAL A 192 4.17 13.72 8.89
N ASP A 193 3.65 13.32 7.72
CA ASP A 193 4.42 12.81 6.60
C ASP A 193 5.00 11.41 6.87
N GLN A 194 4.11 10.40 7.00
CA GLN A 194 4.50 9.02 7.25
C GLN A 194 5.09 8.39 5.98
N HIS A 195 6.38 8.08 5.98
CA HIS A 195 7.10 7.50 4.84
C HIS A 195 7.31 6.00 4.94
N ALA A 196 7.31 5.45 6.14
CA ALA A 196 7.50 4.03 6.39
C ALA A 196 6.67 3.55 7.58
N LEU A 197 6.08 2.38 7.44
CA LEU A 197 5.45 1.61 8.50
C LEU A 197 5.95 0.18 8.37
N GLU A 198 6.63 -0.33 9.41
CA GLU A 198 7.24 -1.66 9.36
C GLU A 198 7.05 -2.39 10.69
N TYR A 199 6.59 -3.62 10.64
CA TYR A 199 6.58 -4.51 11.79
C TYR A 199 7.95 -5.13 12.02
N ASN A 200 8.43 -5.04 13.25
CA ASN A 200 9.63 -5.75 13.65
C ASN A 200 9.36 -7.27 13.71
N PRO A 201 10.04 -8.10 12.91
CA PRO A 201 9.76 -9.54 12.85
C PRO A 201 10.17 -10.32 14.11
N ILE A 202 10.79 -9.66 15.11
CA ILE A 202 11.25 -10.31 16.35
C ILE A 202 10.23 -10.13 17.47
N ASN A 203 9.54 -8.98 17.54
CA ASN A 203 8.68 -8.64 18.68
C ASN A 203 7.34 -8.00 18.28
N ASP A 204 7.02 -8.00 16.97
CA ASP A 204 5.80 -7.48 16.38
C ASP A 204 5.49 -6.00 16.72
N ALA A 205 6.51 -5.25 17.15
CA ALA A 205 6.35 -3.81 17.34
C ALA A 205 6.28 -3.10 15.99
N LEU A 206 5.28 -2.24 15.81
CA LEU A 206 5.17 -1.38 14.63
C LEU A 206 6.09 -0.16 14.79
N TYR A 207 6.91 0.09 13.78
CA TYR A 207 7.76 1.28 13.67
C TYR A 207 7.20 2.19 12.60
N ALA A 208 7.12 3.48 12.91
CA ALA A 208 6.74 4.53 11.97
C ALA A 208 7.93 5.47 11.73
N GLY A 209 8.20 5.76 10.45
CA GLY A 209 9.21 6.71 10.01
C GLY A 209 8.55 7.92 9.36
N ASN A 210 8.83 9.12 9.87
CA ASN A 210 8.30 10.41 9.41
C ASN A 210 9.39 11.48 9.33
#